data_92c5f1ad52d1fcaef4296ee12e031b5a
#
_entry.id   92c5f1ad52d1fcaef4296ee12e031b5a
#
_cell.length_a   1.000
_cell.length_b   1.000
_cell.length_c   1.000
_cell.angle_alpha   90.00
_cell.angle_beta   90.00
_cell.angle_gamma   90.00
#
_symmetry.space_group_name_H-M   'P 1'
#
loop_
_entity.id
_entity.type
_entity.pdbx_description
1 polymer ?
#
loop_
_entity_poly.entity_id
_entity_poly.type
_entity_poly.pdbx_seq_one_letter_code
_entity_poly.pdbx_strand_id
1 'polypeptide(L)'
;MSSPKILDLTIRPRRLRRTSGLRALVQETALQVDDLILPIFVVEGEGEPEPIESMPNVFRLPIPRLIEKCRELHDLGLRAIALFPKVPSQKKDDQGTEALNQNALVLNAARTLKEAIPELILVGDLALDPYTTHGHDGVLDLSGNVDNDSTVAILAEMGVLAANAGIDIVAPSDMMDGRIAEIRRNLDESG
;
A
#
# COMPACT_ATOMS: atom_id res chain seq x y z
N MET A 1 56.00 1.54 -20.40
CA MET A 1 54.53 1.74 -20.30
C MET A 1 54.15 2.84 -21.28
N SER A 2 53.28 2.57 -22.27
CA SER A 2 52.83 3.59 -23.21
C SER A 2 51.94 4.60 -22.47
N SER A 3 52.15 5.90 -22.73
CA SER A 3 51.29 6.94 -22.19
C SER A 3 49.82 6.70 -22.57
N PRO A 4 48.85 6.90 -21.66
CA PRO A 4 47.46 6.69 -21.99
C PRO A 4 47.07 7.62 -23.15
N LYS A 5 46.41 7.05 -24.17
CA LYS A 5 45.92 7.82 -25.32
C LYS A 5 44.83 8.79 -24.84
N ILE A 6 45.10 10.09 -24.95
CA ILE A 6 44.08 11.12 -24.65
C ILE A 6 43.06 11.13 -25.79
N LEU A 7 41.78 10.89 -25.44
CA LEU A 7 40.70 10.94 -26.41
C LEU A 7 40.35 12.40 -26.73
N ASP A 8 40.17 12.73 -27.97
CA ASP A 8 39.66 14.02 -28.44
C ASP A 8 38.12 14.00 -28.39
N LEU A 9 37.58 14.34 -27.21
CA LEU A 9 36.14 14.38 -26.96
C LEU A 9 35.71 15.81 -26.61
N THR A 10 34.79 16.34 -27.38
CA THR A 10 34.17 17.65 -27.13
C THR A 10 33.25 17.64 -25.92
N ILE A 11 32.51 16.52 -25.72
CA ILE A 11 31.57 16.32 -24.59
C ILE A 11 32.20 15.31 -23.63
N ARG A 12 32.29 15.70 -22.34
CA ARG A 12 32.83 14.87 -21.26
C ARG A 12 31.91 14.93 -20.02
N PRO A 13 30.78 14.19 -20.01
CA PRO A 13 29.80 14.24 -18.91
C PRO A 13 30.37 13.85 -17.54
N ARG A 14 31.44 13.01 -17.52
CA ARG A 14 32.09 12.64 -16.26
C ARG A 14 32.71 13.81 -15.48
N ARG A 15 32.95 14.96 -16.13
CA ARG A 15 33.41 16.18 -15.44
C ARG A 15 32.43 16.61 -14.32
N LEU A 16 31.13 16.43 -14.53
CA LEU A 16 30.07 16.76 -13.56
C LEU A 16 30.00 15.78 -12.40
N ARG A 17 30.73 14.68 -12.44
CA ARG A 17 30.74 13.64 -11.39
C ARG A 17 31.97 13.66 -10.51
N ARG A 18 32.88 14.63 -10.69
CA ARG A 18 34.21 14.67 -10.03
C ARG A 18 34.12 14.86 -8.53
N THR A 19 33.20 15.69 -8.04
CA THR A 19 33.04 16.01 -6.61
C THR A 19 31.59 15.80 -6.18
N SER A 20 31.36 15.65 -4.88
CA SER A 20 29.99 15.60 -4.31
C SER A 20 29.19 16.86 -4.62
N GLY A 21 29.83 18.04 -4.51
CA GLY A 21 29.19 19.31 -4.83
C GLY A 21 28.74 19.43 -6.27
N LEU A 22 29.59 19.02 -7.24
CA LEU A 22 29.20 18.99 -8.67
C LEU A 22 28.06 18.01 -8.93
N ARG A 23 28.08 16.82 -8.29
CA ARG A 23 26.97 15.87 -8.40
C ARG A 23 25.68 16.44 -7.86
N ALA A 24 25.73 17.09 -6.70
CA ALA A 24 24.54 17.73 -6.09
C ALA A 24 23.98 18.86 -6.96
N LEU A 25 24.85 19.68 -7.57
CA LEU A 25 24.43 20.79 -8.43
C LEU A 25 23.70 20.34 -9.72
N VAL A 26 24.01 19.14 -10.24
CA VAL A 26 23.42 18.62 -11.46
C VAL A 26 22.45 17.46 -11.21
N GLN A 27 22.07 17.24 -9.96
CA GLN A 27 21.12 16.20 -9.58
C GLN A 27 19.72 16.57 -10.07
N GLU A 28 19.13 15.72 -10.89
CA GLU A 28 17.78 15.90 -11.43
C GLU A 28 16.71 15.31 -10.49
N THR A 29 17.08 14.29 -9.69
CA THR A 29 16.19 13.61 -8.77
C THR A 29 16.74 13.69 -7.35
N ALA A 30 15.91 14.11 -6.39
CA ALA A 30 16.20 14.05 -4.96
C ALA A 30 15.21 13.07 -4.30
N LEU A 31 15.68 12.26 -3.36
CA LEU A 31 14.84 11.42 -2.52
C LEU A 31 14.70 12.08 -1.16
N GLN A 32 13.45 12.35 -0.75
CA GLN A 32 13.10 12.90 0.56
C GLN A 32 12.20 11.93 1.32
N VAL A 33 12.01 12.15 2.62
CA VAL A 33 11.12 11.32 3.43
C VAL A 33 9.67 11.40 2.92
N ASP A 34 9.27 12.56 2.39
CA ASP A 34 7.93 12.80 1.84
C ASP A 34 7.66 11.99 0.55
N ASP A 35 8.68 11.42 -0.08
CA ASP A 35 8.54 10.52 -1.25
C ASP A 35 8.25 9.07 -0.85
N LEU A 36 8.24 8.75 0.46
CA LEU A 36 8.14 7.39 0.96
C LEU A 36 6.74 7.05 1.45
N ILE A 37 6.26 5.87 1.05
CA ILE A 37 5.06 5.23 1.61
C ILE A 37 5.51 3.90 2.22
N LEU A 38 5.31 3.71 3.53
CA LEU A 38 5.72 2.47 4.19
C LEU A 38 4.57 1.45 4.19
N PRO A 39 4.75 0.26 3.59
CA PRO A 39 3.78 -0.83 3.75
C PRO A 39 3.84 -1.39 5.18
N ILE A 40 2.67 -1.52 5.81
CA ILE A 40 2.53 -2.07 7.16
C ILE A 40 1.47 -3.16 7.15
N PHE A 41 1.81 -4.29 7.77
CA PHE A 41 0.93 -5.44 7.89
C PHE A 41 0.22 -5.43 9.24
N VAL A 42 -1.10 -5.61 9.22
CA VAL A 42 -1.96 -5.59 10.42
C VAL A 42 -2.48 -6.98 10.72
N VAL A 43 -2.53 -7.34 12.01
CA VAL A 43 -3.06 -8.62 12.49
C VAL A 43 -4.06 -8.37 13.61
N GLU A 44 -5.02 -9.29 13.77
CA GLU A 44 -5.98 -9.26 14.88
C GLU A 44 -5.31 -9.56 16.22
N GLY A 45 -5.90 -9.05 17.30
CA GLY A 45 -5.46 -9.28 18.69
C GLY A 45 -4.71 -8.10 19.30
N GLU A 46 -4.24 -8.30 20.53
CA GLU A 46 -3.53 -7.29 21.34
C GLU A 46 -2.12 -7.77 21.73
N GLY A 47 -1.64 -8.86 21.11
CA GLY A 47 -0.37 -9.52 21.44
C GLY A 47 0.88 -8.78 20.95
N GLU A 48 2.00 -9.51 20.95
CA GLU A 48 3.27 -9.01 20.39
C GLU A 48 3.26 -9.08 18.86
N PRO A 49 4.08 -8.25 18.18
CA PRO A 49 4.24 -8.30 16.72
C PRO A 49 4.64 -9.70 16.22
N GLU A 50 3.96 -10.16 15.16
CA GLU A 50 4.27 -11.45 14.53
C GLU A 50 5.31 -11.27 13.41
N PRO A 51 6.46 -11.96 13.42
CA PRO A 51 7.42 -11.87 12.33
C PRO A 51 6.86 -12.46 11.03
N ILE A 52 7.25 -11.88 9.89
CA ILE A 52 6.98 -12.45 8.56
C ILE A 52 8.24 -13.18 8.11
N GLU A 53 8.21 -14.51 8.10
CA GLU A 53 9.39 -15.35 7.83
C GLU A 53 10.09 -15.03 6.50
N SER A 54 9.32 -14.72 5.44
CA SER A 54 9.84 -14.38 4.12
C SER A 54 10.36 -12.94 4.01
N MET A 55 10.14 -12.09 5.02
CA MET A 55 10.49 -10.66 5.02
C MET A 55 11.29 -10.31 6.28
N PRO A 56 12.63 -10.42 6.26
CA PRO A 56 13.47 -10.14 7.43
C PRO A 56 13.20 -8.76 8.02
N ASN A 57 13.02 -8.69 9.35
CA ASN A 57 12.71 -7.47 10.13
C ASN A 57 11.35 -6.81 9.81
N VAL A 58 10.46 -7.51 9.10
CA VAL A 58 9.08 -7.06 8.90
C VAL A 58 8.14 -7.87 9.77
N PHE A 59 7.19 -7.19 10.41
CA PHE A 59 6.24 -7.79 11.35
C PHE A 59 4.81 -7.43 10.99
N ARG A 60 3.87 -8.31 11.33
CA ARG A 60 2.45 -7.98 11.41
C ARG A 60 2.18 -7.40 12.79
N LEU A 61 1.53 -6.24 12.81
CA LEU A 61 1.32 -5.47 14.03
C LEU A 61 -0.14 -5.55 14.47
N PRO A 62 -0.43 -5.91 15.73
CA PRO A 62 -1.72 -5.64 16.33
C PRO A 62 -1.98 -4.13 16.41
N ILE A 63 -3.26 -3.69 16.43
CA ILE A 63 -3.63 -2.26 16.37
C ILE A 63 -2.90 -1.40 17.42
N PRO A 64 -2.76 -1.78 18.69
CA PRO A 64 -2.01 -0.98 19.66
C PRO A 64 -0.55 -0.75 19.25
N ARG A 65 0.13 -1.80 18.77
CA ARG A 65 1.53 -1.72 18.31
C ARG A 65 1.65 -0.96 16.99
N LEU A 66 0.64 -1.05 16.13
CA LEU A 66 0.54 -0.26 14.91
C LEU A 66 0.55 1.25 15.21
N ILE A 67 -0.27 1.70 16.20
CA ILE A 67 -0.34 3.10 16.59
C ILE A 67 1.00 3.60 17.14
N GLU A 68 1.62 2.83 18.05
CA GLU A 68 2.95 3.15 18.59
C GLU A 68 3.97 3.33 17.46
N LYS A 69 4.01 2.36 16.53
CA LYS A 69 4.94 2.39 15.39
C LYS A 69 4.67 3.55 14.45
N CYS A 70 3.41 3.86 14.16
CA CYS A 70 3.04 4.97 13.29
C CYS A 70 3.38 6.34 13.91
N ARG A 71 3.26 6.50 15.23
CA ARG A 71 3.71 7.73 15.92
C ARG A 71 5.21 7.92 15.79
N GLU A 72 6.00 6.88 16.09
CA GLU A 72 7.45 6.89 15.92
C GLU A 72 7.86 7.31 14.50
N LEU A 73 7.23 6.71 13.48
CA LEU A 73 7.51 7.00 12.08
C LEU A 73 7.08 8.40 11.66
N HIS A 74 5.93 8.88 12.14
CA HIS A 74 5.45 10.23 11.91
C HIS A 74 6.39 11.29 12.52
N ASP A 75 6.92 11.04 13.72
CA ASP A 75 7.90 11.89 14.38
C ASP A 75 9.24 11.94 13.61
N LEU A 76 9.59 10.86 12.89
CA LEU A 76 10.72 10.83 11.95
C LEU A 76 10.44 11.52 10.61
N GLY A 77 9.23 12.04 10.41
CA GLY A 77 8.82 12.78 9.22
C GLY A 77 8.08 11.97 8.15
N LEU A 78 7.83 10.66 8.36
CA LEU A 78 7.05 9.87 7.40
C LEU A 78 5.60 10.38 7.35
N ARG A 79 5.08 10.59 6.13
CA ARG A 79 3.74 11.16 5.91
C ARG A 79 2.69 10.13 5.54
N ALA A 80 3.07 9.01 4.94
CA ALA A 80 2.13 8.04 4.41
C ALA A 80 2.51 6.59 4.73
N ILE A 81 1.50 5.78 4.99
CA ILE A 81 1.62 4.33 5.14
C ILE A 81 0.61 3.61 4.24
N ALA A 82 0.93 2.39 3.81
CA ALA A 82 -0.01 1.51 3.12
C ALA A 82 -0.38 0.32 4.03
N LEU A 83 -1.68 0.08 4.23
CA LEU A 83 -2.20 -0.92 5.16
C LEU A 83 -2.54 -2.23 4.45
N PHE A 84 -2.03 -3.34 4.97
CA PHE A 84 -2.29 -4.69 4.49
C PHE A 84 -2.77 -5.59 5.62
N PRO A 85 -4.01 -6.14 5.58
CA PRO A 85 -4.53 -6.99 6.64
C PRO A 85 -4.05 -8.44 6.49
N LYS A 86 -3.76 -9.11 7.63
CA LYS A 86 -3.75 -10.57 7.72
C LYS A 86 -5.14 -11.05 8.08
N VAL A 87 -5.91 -11.46 7.09
CA VAL A 87 -7.26 -12.00 7.32
C VAL A 87 -7.16 -13.44 7.81
N PRO A 88 -7.77 -13.80 8.96
CA PRO A 88 -7.82 -15.17 9.45
C PRO A 88 -8.55 -16.10 8.47
N SER A 89 -8.09 -17.34 8.34
CA SER A 89 -8.68 -18.32 7.39
C SER A 89 -10.18 -18.55 7.60
N GLN A 90 -10.66 -18.42 8.86
CA GLN A 90 -12.07 -18.60 9.21
C GLN A 90 -12.97 -17.47 8.69
N LYS A 91 -12.40 -16.34 8.30
CA LYS A 91 -13.10 -15.18 7.72
C LYS A 91 -12.99 -15.12 6.20
N LYS A 92 -12.25 -16.07 5.61
CA LYS A 92 -12.12 -16.17 4.15
C LYS A 92 -13.19 -17.09 3.58
N ASP A 93 -13.72 -16.69 2.44
CA ASP A 93 -14.63 -17.50 1.62
C ASP A 93 -14.35 -17.31 0.13
N ASP A 94 -15.05 -18.03 -0.75
CA ASP A 94 -14.81 -17.94 -2.20
C ASP A 94 -15.31 -16.62 -2.81
N GLN A 95 -16.12 -15.86 -2.08
CA GLN A 95 -16.65 -14.57 -2.52
C GLN A 95 -15.91 -13.37 -1.92
N GLY A 96 -14.98 -13.61 -0.98
CA GLY A 96 -14.26 -12.54 -0.30
C GLY A 96 -15.17 -11.65 0.57
N THR A 97 -16.21 -12.23 1.17
CA THR A 97 -17.29 -11.49 1.88
C THR A 97 -16.75 -10.58 2.99
N GLU A 98 -15.67 -10.97 3.67
CA GLU A 98 -15.05 -10.14 4.72
C GLU A 98 -14.51 -8.80 4.17
N ALA A 99 -14.25 -8.68 2.87
CA ALA A 99 -13.83 -7.42 2.24
C ALA A 99 -14.90 -6.32 2.35
N LEU A 100 -16.16 -6.68 2.41
CA LEU A 100 -17.29 -5.76 2.57
C LEU A 100 -17.79 -5.65 4.02
N ASN A 101 -17.10 -6.26 4.96
CA ASN A 101 -17.41 -6.12 6.38
C ASN A 101 -16.98 -4.74 6.89
N GLN A 102 -17.94 -3.91 7.29
CA GLN A 102 -17.68 -2.56 7.84
C GLN A 102 -16.78 -2.58 9.08
N ASN A 103 -16.67 -3.73 9.76
CA ASN A 103 -15.81 -3.95 10.92
C ASN A 103 -14.56 -4.79 10.56
N ALA A 104 -14.20 -4.89 9.27
CA ALA A 104 -12.98 -5.56 8.86
C ALA A 104 -11.75 -4.96 9.56
N LEU A 105 -10.74 -5.81 9.80
CA LEU A 105 -9.53 -5.44 10.52
C LEU A 105 -8.86 -4.16 9.97
N VAL A 106 -8.74 -4.06 8.64
CA VAL A 106 -8.09 -2.91 7.99
C VAL A 106 -8.88 -1.62 8.20
N LEU A 107 -10.21 -1.68 8.16
CA LEU A 107 -11.08 -0.51 8.38
C LEU A 107 -11.05 -0.05 9.84
N ASN A 108 -11.01 -0.99 10.79
CA ASN A 108 -10.84 -0.67 12.21
C ASN A 108 -9.46 -0.06 12.48
N ALA A 109 -8.40 -0.61 11.88
CA ALA A 109 -7.06 -0.04 11.99
C ALA A 109 -7.00 1.39 11.43
N ALA A 110 -7.65 1.64 10.27
CA ALA A 110 -7.70 2.97 9.67
C ALA A 110 -8.40 4.00 10.58
N ARG A 111 -9.59 3.67 11.10
CA ARG A 111 -10.32 4.56 12.04
C ARG A 111 -9.47 4.89 13.26
N THR A 112 -8.88 3.87 13.87
CA THR A 112 -8.08 4.05 15.09
C THR A 112 -6.82 4.88 14.81
N LEU A 113 -6.17 4.70 13.66
CA LEU A 113 -5.04 5.52 13.25
C LEU A 113 -5.45 6.97 12.99
N LYS A 114 -6.57 7.22 12.32
CA LYS A 114 -7.08 8.58 12.08
C LYS A 114 -7.47 9.30 13.36
N GLU A 115 -7.99 8.60 14.35
CA GLU A 115 -8.24 9.16 15.70
C GLU A 115 -6.92 9.49 16.41
N ALA A 116 -5.89 8.63 16.29
CA ALA A 116 -4.62 8.76 17.00
C ALA A 116 -3.64 9.72 16.35
N ILE A 117 -3.61 9.80 15.00
CA ILE A 117 -2.69 10.57 14.17
C ILE A 117 -3.47 11.08 12.93
N PRO A 118 -4.29 12.14 13.07
CA PRO A 118 -5.16 12.61 11.98
C PRO A 118 -4.44 13.02 10.70
N GLU A 119 -3.19 13.50 10.82
CA GLU A 119 -2.37 13.99 9.70
C GLU A 119 -1.69 12.87 8.91
N LEU A 120 -1.66 11.62 9.41
CA LEU A 120 -1.05 10.51 8.72
C LEU A 120 -1.91 10.11 7.51
N ILE A 121 -1.31 10.11 6.32
CA ILE A 121 -1.96 9.66 5.09
C ILE A 121 -2.03 8.12 5.10
N LEU A 122 -3.24 7.60 4.94
CA LEU A 122 -3.50 6.17 4.86
C LEU A 122 -3.78 5.77 3.41
N VAL A 123 -2.98 4.83 2.89
CA VAL A 123 -3.20 4.18 1.60
C VAL A 123 -3.82 2.81 1.87
N GLY A 124 -4.97 2.54 1.29
CA GLY A 124 -5.68 1.26 1.39
C GLY A 124 -5.58 0.45 0.11
N ASP A 125 -5.12 -0.76 0.21
CA ASP A 125 -5.13 -1.72 -0.88
C ASP A 125 -6.55 -2.19 -1.18
N LEU A 126 -6.92 -2.29 -2.46
CA LEU A 126 -8.19 -2.84 -2.92
C LEU A 126 -7.92 -4.05 -3.82
N ALA A 127 -8.02 -5.25 -3.24
CA ALA A 127 -7.94 -6.54 -3.92
C ALA A 127 -8.65 -7.60 -3.08
N LEU A 128 -9.06 -8.71 -3.66
CA LEU A 128 -9.80 -9.76 -2.95
C LEU A 128 -8.95 -10.94 -2.48
N ASP A 129 -7.70 -11.07 -2.93
CA ASP A 129 -6.79 -12.16 -2.53
C ASP A 129 -6.59 -12.31 -1.01
N PRO A 130 -6.56 -11.22 -0.19
CA PRO A 130 -6.50 -11.37 1.26
C PRO A 130 -7.76 -12.03 1.85
N TYR A 131 -8.90 -11.97 1.17
CA TYR A 131 -10.23 -12.34 1.66
C TYR A 131 -10.76 -13.63 1.06
N THR A 132 -10.22 -14.06 -0.09
CA THR A 132 -10.68 -15.28 -0.79
C THR A 132 -9.93 -16.53 -0.31
N THR A 133 -10.61 -17.68 -0.30
CA THR A 133 -10.00 -18.99 0.05
C THR A 133 -9.05 -19.49 -1.04
N HIS A 134 -9.31 -19.17 -2.30
CA HIS A 134 -8.50 -19.56 -3.46
C HIS A 134 -7.33 -18.61 -3.74
N GLY A 135 -7.30 -17.41 -3.11
CA GLY A 135 -6.18 -16.46 -3.21
C GLY A 135 -6.10 -15.69 -4.55
N HIS A 136 -7.18 -15.66 -5.35
CA HIS A 136 -7.29 -14.79 -6.51
C HIS A 136 -7.78 -13.40 -6.10
N ASP A 137 -7.37 -12.36 -6.86
CA ASP A 137 -7.73 -10.97 -6.68
C ASP A 137 -9.21 -10.66 -6.93
N GLY A 138 -9.96 -11.59 -7.50
CA GLY A 138 -11.37 -11.49 -7.82
C GLY A 138 -12.15 -12.76 -7.52
N VAL A 139 -13.47 -12.66 -7.59
CA VAL A 139 -14.37 -13.81 -7.45
C VAL A 139 -14.32 -14.70 -8.69
N LEU A 140 -14.57 -15.99 -8.51
CA LEU A 140 -14.54 -16.97 -9.61
C LEU A 140 -15.96 -17.29 -10.08
N ASP A 141 -16.11 -17.45 -11.41
CA ASP A 141 -17.32 -17.99 -12.02
C ASP A 141 -17.42 -19.52 -11.81
N LEU A 142 -18.54 -20.13 -12.25
CA LEU A 142 -18.76 -21.56 -12.16
C LEU A 142 -17.76 -22.42 -12.97
N SER A 143 -17.01 -21.81 -13.86
CA SER A 143 -15.98 -22.45 -14.68
C SER A 143 -14.58 -22.30 -14.08
N GLY A 144 -14.45 -21.55 -12.95
CA GLY A 144 -13.19 -21.27 -12.27
C GLY A 144 -12.37 -20.13 -12.90
N ASN A 145 -12.98 -19.33 -13.78
CA ASN A 145 -12.37 -18.10 -14.29
C ASN A 145 -12.74 -16.92 -13.40
N VAL A 146 -11.89 -15.89 -13.38
CA VAL A 146 -12.20 -14.65 -12.65
C VAL A 146 -13.37 -13.94 -13.34
N ASP A 147 -14.43 -13.66 -12.59
CA ASP A 147 -15.56 -12.83 -13.01
C ASP A 147 -15.21 -11.35 -12.82
N ASN A 148 -14.85 -10.72 -13.93
CA ASN A 148 -14.42 -9.32 -13.94
C ASN A 148 -15.47 -8.37 -13.35
N ASP A 149 -16.70 -8.41 -13.88
CA ASP A 149 -17.71 -7.39 -13.59
C ASP A 149 -18.25 -7.50 -12.16
N SER A 150 -18.46 -8.73 -11.68
CA SER A 150 -18.82 -8.96 -10.27
C SER A 150 -17.70 -8.52 -9.33
N THR A 151 -16.45 -8.76 -9.69
CA THR A 151 -15.29 -8.32 -8.89
C THR A 151 -15.20 -6.79 -8.85
N VAL A 152 -15.36 -6.11 -9.97
CA VAL A 152 -15.30 -4.64 -10.05
C VAL A 152 -16.38 -4.00 -9.16
N ALA A 153 -17.59 -4.57 -9.11
CA ALA A 153 -18.64 -4.07 -8.22
C ALA A 153 -18.24 -4.17 -6.74
N ILE A 154 -17.62 -5.29 -6.32
CA ILE A 154 -17.12 -5.48 -4.97
C ILE A 154 -15.99 -4.48 -4.65
N LEU A 155 -15.03 -4.31 -5.56
CA LEU A 155 -13.92 -3.37 -5.38
C LEU A 155 -14.40 -1.91 -5.24
N ALA A 156 -15.44 -1.55 -5.98
CA ALA A 156 -16.05 -0.23 -5.88
C ALA A 156 -16.69 0.02 -4.50
N GLU A 157 -17.40 -0.97 -3.96
CA GLU A 157 -17.97 -0.90 -2.61
C GLU A 157 -16.87 -0.89 -1.53
N MET A 158 -15.82 -1.71 -1.69
CA MET A 158 -14.63 -1.66 -0.81
C MET A 158 -14.02 -0.26 -0.77
N GLY A 159 -13.91 0.42 -1.92
CA GLY A 159 -13.40 1.78 -1.99
C GLY A 159 -14.20 2.77 -1.16
N VAL A 160 -15.53 2.69 -1.22
CA VAL A 160 -16.43 3.53 -0.40
C VAL A 160 -16.29 3.22 1.10
N LEU A 161 -16.23 1.94 1.47
CA LEU A 161 -16.01 1.53 2.87
C LEU A 161 -14.65 2.01 3.39
N ALA A 162 -13.62 1.95 2.56
CA ALA A 162 -12.28 2.45 2.88
C ALA A 162 -12.28 3.97 3.14
N ALA A 163 -12.90 4.75 2.25
CA ALA A 163 -13.04 6.20 2.41
C ALA A 163 -13.79 6.56 3.70
N ASN A 164 -14.92 5.88 3.98
CA ASN A 164 -15.71 6.06 5.20
C ASN A 164 -14.94 5.69 6.48
N ALA A 165 -13.94 4.83 6.38
CA ALA A 165 -13.04 4.48 7.49
C ALA A 165 -11.88 5.46 7.68
N GLY A 166 -11.73 6.46 6.81
CA GLY A 166 -10.67 7.47 6.87
C GLY A 166 -9.42 7.12 6.06
N ILE A 167 -9.49 6.19 5.12
CA ILE A 167 -8.42 5.95 4.14
C ILE A 167 -8.44 7.10 3.13
N ASP A 168 -7.30 7.77 2.96
CA ASP A 168 -7.17 8.96 2.11
C ASP A 168 -6.95 8.61 0.64
N ILE A 169 -6.29 7.49 0.37
CA ILE A 169 -5.93 7.05 -0.98
C ILE A 169 -6.28 5.58 -1.13
N VAL A 170 -7.12 5.23 -2.09
CA VAL A 170 -7.34 3.83 -2.48
C VAL A 170 -6.39 3.43 -3.61
N ALA A 171 -5.77 2.26 -3.47
CA ALA A 171 -4.75 1.76 -4.38
C ALA A 171 -5.12 0.35 -4.87
N PRO A 172 -5.95 0.23 -5.92
CA PRO A 172 -6.33 -1.06 -6.46
C PRO A 172 -5.12 -1.82 -7.02
N SER A 173 -4.79 -2.96 -6.42
CA SER A 173 -3.67 -3.82 -6.83
C SER A 173 -4.12 -5.03 -7.68
N ASP A 174 -5.42 -5.18 -7.86
CA ASP A 174 -6.05 -6.17 -8.72
C ASP A 174 -5.81 -5.92 -10.22
N MET A 175 -6.33 -6.80 -11.09
CA MET A 175 -6.16 -6.74 -12.55
C MET A 175 -7.48 -6.60 -13.32
N MET A 176 -8.59 -6.16 -12.68
CA MET A 176 -9.90 -6.10 -13.33
C MET A 176 -10.01 -4.93 -14.33
N ASP A 177 -10.60 -5.21 -15.49
CA ASP A 177 -10.87 -4.19 -16.50
C ASP A 177 -11.93 -3.21 -16.00
N GLY A 178 -11.67 -1.91 -16.15
CA GLY A 178 -12.64 -0.86 -15.83
C GLY A 178 -12.72 -0.45 -14.35
N ARG A 179 -12.04 -1.16 -13.42
CA ARG A 179 -12.12 -0.92 -11.96
C ARG A 179 -11.85 0.51 -11.53
N ILE A 180 -10.86 1.18 -12.12
CA ILE A 180 -10.49 2.55 -11.73
C ILE A 180 -11.64 3.53 -11.97
N ALA A 181 -12.30 3.42 -13.13
CA ALA A 181 -13.45 4.27 -13.46
C ALA A 181 -14.63 3.99 -12.51
N GLU A 182 -14.90 2.71 -12.22
CA GLU A 182 -16.01 2.30 -11.36
C GLU A 182 -15.79 2.71 -9.90
N ILE A 183 -14.60 2.45 -9.34
CA ILE A 183 -14.22 2.90 -8.00
C ILE A 183 -14.33 4.41 -7.90
N ARG A 184 -13.79 5.18 -8.87
CA ARG A 184 -13.85 6.64 -8.87
C ARG A 184 -15.29 7.15 -8.90
N ARG A 185 -16.14 6.55 -9.74
CA ARG A 185 -17.55 6.91 -9.82
C ARG A 185 -18.28 6.70 -8.49
N ASN A 186 -18.12 5.54 -7.86
CA ASN A 186 -18.76 5.23 -6.58
C ASN A 186 -18.28 6.15 -5.44
N LEU A 187 -16.99 6.50 -5.42
CA LEU A 187 -16.45 7.47 -4.47
C LEU A 187 -17.06 8.86 -4.67
N ASP A 188 -17.19 9.32 -5.91
CA ASP A 188 -17.79 10.64 -6.23
C ASP A 188 -19.29 10.70 -5.90
N GLU A 189 -20.03 9.59 -6.08
CA GLU A 189 -21.45 9.50 -5.74
C GLU A 189 -21.70 9.43 -4.22
N SER A 190 -20.71 8.96 -3.45
CA SER A 190 -20.84 8.83 -1.99
C SER A 190 -20.38 10.07 -1.20
N GLY A 191 -19.81 11.09 -1.86
CA GLY A 191 -19.35 12.35 -1.29
C GLY A 191 -17.88 12.41 -1.01
#